data_da9237098815fc6ddb1940c516e0bb6b
#
_entry.id   da9237098815fc6ddb1940c516e0bb6b
#
_cell.length_a   1.000
_cell.length_b   1.000
_cell.length_c   1.000
_cell.angle_alpha   90.00
_cell.angle_beta   90.00
_cell.angle_gamma   90.00
#
_symmetry.space_group_name_H-M   'P 1'
#
loop_
_entity.id
_entity.type
_entity.pdbx_description
1 polymer ?
#
loop_
_entity_poly.entity_id
_entity_poly.type
_entity_poly.pdbx_seq_one_letter_code
_entity_poly.pdbx_strand_id
1 'polypeptide(L)'
;MRTDVAGGTELVVFPEATLSGFPTAATAAAVAQPIDGPAVTAVREAARRAGVSVVVGFAEWDAAQFFNTSLLIDETGEILLRYRKTHLWASDVGVFTAGDRFETRRWHGIEVGLLICYDIEFPETARAVASLGAELLIVTDGNMDPFGPVHRRAIVARAMENQIFAVLTNRCGAGADSMTFPGESVLVDPFGEVVATAGAEAARLSARIDLDRLSASRARYRYLDDARVALDLAKIDAAGSRPALVIPEPRRRAG
;
A
#
# COMPACT_ATOMS: atom_id res chain seq x y z
N MET A 1 7.38 20.23 5.50
CA MET A 1 8.11 18.97 5.34
C MET A 1 9.29 19.23 4.40
N ARG A 2 10.53 19.28 4.92
CA ARG A 2 11.74 19.32 4.09
C ARG A 2 12.16 17.88 3.85
N THR A 3 11.91 17.36 2.69
CA THR A 3 12.48 16.08 2.26
C THR A 3 13.81 16.38 1.58
N ASP A 4 14.91 16.24 2.30
CA ASP A 4 16.22 16.08 1.66
C ASP A 4 16.23 14.72 0.98
N VAL A 5 15.80 14.68 -0.26
CA VAL A 5 15.81 13.46 -1.08
C VAL A 5 17.27 13.19 -1.45
N ALA A 6 17.79 12.02 -1.08
CA ALA A 6 19.12 11.60 -1.49
C ALA A 6 19.18 11.53 -3.03
N GLY A 7 20.29 12.00 -3.63
CA GLY A 7 20.45 11.98 -5.07
C GLY A 7 20.22 10.58 -5.67
N GLY A 8 19.40 10.49 -6.72
CA GLY A 8 19.01 9.23 -7.37
C GLY A 8 17.81 8.51 -6.76
N THR A 9 17.10 9.11 -5.81
CA THR A 9 15.82 8.57 -5.31
C THR A 9 14.71 8.82 -6.33
N GLU A 10 14.01 7.76 -6.74
CA GLU A 10 12.90 7.83 -7.70
C GLU A 10 11.53 7.75 -7.00
N LEU A 11 11.47 7.10 -5.83
CA LEU A 11 10.24 6.92 -5.05
C LEU A 11 10.47 7.12 -3.55
N VAL A 12 9.58 7.85 -2.90
CA VAL A 12 9.50 7.97 -1.43
C VAL A 12 8.18 7.38 -0.96
N VAL A 13 8.23 6.47 0.00
CA VAL A 13 7.06 5.83 0.59
C VAL A 13 6.90 6.28 2.04
N PHE A 14 5.72 6.80 2.37
CA PHE A 14 5.34 7.18 3.72
C PHE A 14 4.42 6.15 4.36
N PRO A 15 4.38 6.07 5.70
CA PRO A 15 3.47 5.19 6.43
C PRO A 15 1.98 5.48 6.19
N GLU A 16 1.12 4.57 6.64
CA GLU A 16 -0.34 4.70 6.65
C GLU A 16 -0.78 6.02 7.31
N ALA A 17 -1.81 6.65 6.75
CA ALA A 17 -2.47 7.84 7.28
C ALA A 17 -1.51 9.00 7.63
N THR A 18 -0.39 9.14 6.89
CA THR A 18 0.64 10.16 7.18
C THR A 18 0.10 11.58 7.17
N LEU A 19 -0.86 11.90 6.29
CA LEU A 19 -1.36 13.27 6.15
C LEU A 19 -2.46 13.63 7.16
N SER A 20 -3.20 12.64 7.66
CA SER A 20 -4.38 12.86 8.52
C SER A 20 -4.21 12.36 9.95
N GLY A 21 -3.26 11.45 10.20
CA GLY A 21 -3.30 10.58 11.37
C GLY A 21 -4.46 9.58 11.27
N PHE A 22 -4.72 8.87 12.38
CA PHE A 22 -5.84 7.95 12.51
C PHE A 22 -7.02 8.67 13.16
N PRO A 23 -8.06 9.06 12.42
CA PRO A 23 -9.22 9.70 13.00
C PRO A 23 -10.12 8.68 13.72
N THR A 24 -10.87 9.17 14.69
CA THR A 24 -12.02 8.48 15.28
C THR A 24 -13.30 8.89 14.55
N ALA A 25 -14.43 8.22 14.82
CA ALA A 25 -15.73 8.62 14.27
C ALA A 25 -16.09 10.09 14.58
N ALA A 26 -15.64 10.61 15.74
CA ALA A 26 -15.88 12.00 16.14
C ALA A 26 -14.99 13.01 15.40
N THR A 27 -13.81 12.60 14.92
CA THR A 27 -12.81 13.51 14.33
C THR A 27 -12.66 13.36 12.82
N ALA A 28 -13.20 12.30 12.23
CA ALA A 28 -13.04 12.00 10.80
C ALA A 28 -13.49 13.16 9.90
N ALA A 29 -14.64 13.76 10.18
CA ALA A 29 -15.14 14.90 9.39
C ALA A 29 -14.26 16.15 9.46
N ALA A 30 -13.43 16.28 10.50
CA ALA A 30 -12.55 17.44 10.66
C ALA A 30 -11.20 17.27 9.94
N VAL A 31 -10.74 16.03 9.72
CA VAL A 31 -9.39 15.75 9.18
C VAL A 31 -9.40 15.10 7.82
N ALA A 32 -10.48 14.40 7.44
CA ALA A 32 -10.60 13.81 6.12
C ALA A 32 -10.72 14.89 5.04
N GLN A 33 -10.12 14.59 3.89
CA GLN A 33 -10.07 15.52 2.76
C GLN A 33 -10.47 14.79 1.46
N PRO A 34 -11.03 15.50 0.49
CA PRO A 34 -11.19 14.94 -0.84
C PRO A 34 -9.83 14.70 -1.50
N ILE A 35 -9.80 13.88 -2.55
CA ILE A 35 -8.57 13.52 -3.27
C ILE A 35 -7.84 14.74 -3.87
N ASP A 36 -8.55 15.82 -4.14
CA ASP A 36 -8.04 17.10 -4.61
C ASP A 36 -7.89 18.14 -3.48
N GLY A 37 -7.98 17.70 -2.24
CA GLY A 37 -7.86 18.52 -1.04
C GLY A 37 -6.46 19.13 -0.85
N PRO A 38 -6.35 20.13 0.06
CA PRO A 38 -5.12 20.91 0.20
C PRO A 38 -3.89 20.07 0.59
N ALA A 39 -4.03 19.04 1.43
CA ALA A 39 -2.88 18.22 1.81
C ALA A 39 -2.37 17.36 0.65
N VAL A 40 -3.27 16.74 -0.12
CA VAL A 40 -2.91 15.96 -1.31
C VAL A 40 -2.30 16.88 -2.37
N THR A 41 -2.90 18.04 -2.61
CA THR A 41 -2.38 19.06 -3.53
C THR A 41 -0.95 19.47 -3.15
N ALA A 42 -0.68 19.72 -1.88
CA ALA A 42 0.65 20.08 -1.41
C ALA A 42 1.69 18.96 -1.63
N VAL A 43 1.29 17.69 -1.48
CA VAL A 43 2.17 16.53 -1.79
C VAL A 43 2.44 16.44 -3.29
N ARG A 44 1.41 16.59 -4.13
CA ARG A 44 1.56 16.60 -5.60
C ARG A 44 2.53 17.68 -6.08
N GLU A 45 2.42 18.88 -5.51
CA GLU A 45 3.36 19.96 -5.81
C GLU A 45 4.77 19.68 -5.27
N ALA A 46 4.90 19.03 -4.10
CA ALA A 46 6.20 18.67 -3.56
C ALA A 46 6.88 17.59 -4.42
N ALA A 47 6.14 16.57 -4.88
CA ALA A 47 6.60 15.55 -5.81
C ALA A 47 7.16 16.19 -7.09
N ARG A 48 6.36 17.07 -7.71
CA ARG A 48 6.77 17.81 -8.92
C ARG A 48 8.01 18.69 -8.72
N ARG A 49 8.09 19.41 -7.60
CA ARG A 49 9.27 20.27 -7.32
C ARG A 49 10.53 19.46 -7.06
N ALA A 50 10.38 18.28 -6.45
CA ALA A 50 11.51 17.40 -6.15
C ALA A 50 11.89 16.48 -7.32
N GLY A 51 11.01 16.31 -8.33
CA GLY A 51 11.19 15.34 -9.40
C GLY A 51 11.21 13.90 -8.88
N VAL A 52 10.38 13.59 -7.86
CA VAL A 52 10.37 12.29 -7.18
C VAL A 52 8.94 11.84 -6.94
N SER A 53 8.66 10.59 -7.26
CA SER A 53 7.36 9.98 -7.01
C SER A 53 7.14 9.72 -5.52
N VAL A 54 5.87 9.71 -5.08
CA VAL A 54 5.50 9.61 -3.67
C VAL A 54 4.37 8.59 -3.49
N VAL A 55 4.50 7.71 -2.48
CA VAL A 55 3.36 6.97 -1.93
C VAL A 55 3.02 7.53 -0.55
N VAL A 56 1.75 7.89 -0.34
CA VAL A 56 1.30 8.52 0.91
C VAL A 56 -0.14 8.14 1.24
N GLY A 57 -0.42 7.96 2.55
CA GLY A 57 -1.74 7.63 3.07
C GLY A 57 -2.45 8.81 3.74
N PHE A 58 -3.79 8.83 3.66
CA PHE A 58 -4.64 9.84 4.29
C PHE A 58 -6.07 9.32 4.51
N ALA A 59 -6.82 10.00 5.38
CA ALA A 59 -8.27 9.85 5.48
C ALA A 59 -8.93 10.61 4.33
N GLU A 60 -9.51 9.88 3.39
CA GLU A 60 -10.22 10.42 2.23
C GLU A 60 -11.69 10.62 2.57
N TRP A 61 -12.25 11.75 2.12
CA TRP A 61 -13.68 11.98 2.08
C TRP A 61 -14.18 11.96 0.64
N ASP A 62 -15.10 11.07 0.33
CA ASP A 62 -15.72 10.94 -0.99
C ASP A 62 -17.20 10.55 -0.84
N ALA A 63 -18.10 11.27 -1.54
CA ALA A 63 -19.54 11.00 -1.57
C ALA A 63 -20.19 10.75 -0.18
N ALA A 64 -19.83 11.57 0.81
CA ALA A 64 -20.29 11.48 2.21
C ALA A 64 -19.80 10.23 2.98
N GLN A 65 -18.79 9.53 2.47
CA GLN A 65 -18.11 8.42 3.13
C GLN A 65 -16.65 8.76 3.40
N PHE A 66 -16.09 8.10 4.41
CA PHE A 66 -14.67 8.20 4.72
C PHE A 66 -13.96 6.90 4.35
N PHE A 67 -12.75 7.01 3.80
CA PHE A 67 -11.90 5.89 3.41
C PHE A 67 -10.50 6.08 3.95
N ASN A 68 -9.86 4.97 4.32
CA ASN A 68 -8.42 4.95 4.54
C ASN A 68 -7.76 4.70 3.18
N THR A 69 -7.06 5.69 2.66
CA THR A 69 -6.61 5.73 1.26
C THR A 69 -5.11 5.93 1.15
N SER A 70 -4.48 5.19 0.24
CA SER A 70 -3.11 5.40 -0.21
C SER A 70 -3.07 5.82 -1.68
N LEU A 71 -2.19 6.75 -2.00
CA LEU A 71 -1.98 7.28 -3.36
C LEU A 71 -0.55 6.99 -3.80
N LEU A 72 -0.38 6.57 -5.07
CA LEU A 72 0.87 6.69 -5.81
C LEU A 72 0.78 7.95 -6.67
N ILE A 73 1.67 8.89 -6.43
CA ILE A 73 1.80 10.17 -7.14
C ILE A 73 3.14 10.15 -7.86
N ASP A 74 3.18 10.42 -9.14
CA ASP A 74 4.43 10.45 -9.91
C ASP A 74 5.21 11.77 -9.73
N GLU A 75 6.39 11.82 -10.32
CA GLU A 75 7.29 12.98 -10.28
C GLU A 75 6.74 14.22 -11.00
N THR A 76 5.68 14.07 -11.78
CA THR A 76 4.94 15.20 -12.40
C THR A 76 3.83 15.72 -11.52
N GLY A 77 3.54 15.03 -10.39
CA GLY A 77 2.44 15.31 -9.50
C GLY A 77 1.10 14.73 -9.96
N GLU A 78 1.10 13.81 -10.93
CA GLU A 78 -0.10 13.07 -11.32
C GLU A 78 -0.38 11.94 -10.34
N ILE A 79 -1.66 11.73 -9.99
CA ILE A 79 -2.08 10.58 -9.18
C ILE A 79 -2.23 9.38 -10.13
N LEU A 80 -1.27 8.45 -10.06
CA LEU A 80 -1.28 7.26 -10.90
C LEU A 80 -2.20 6.17 -10.36
N LEU A 81 -2.24 5.99 -9.03
CA LEU A 81 -3.02 4.93 -8.39
C LEU A 81 -3.62 5.44 -7.08
N ARG A 82 -4.90 5.14 -6.87
CA ARG A 82 -5.63 5.30 -5.62
C ARG A 82 -6.07 3.93 -5.14
N TYR A 83 -5.71 3.60 -3.90
CA TYR A 83 -6.15 2.38 -3.23
C TYR A 83 -6.85 2.72 -1.92
N ARG A 84 -8.02 2.15 -1.67
CA ARG A 84 -8.79 2.23 -0.43
C ARG A 84 -8.67 0.92 0.33
N LYS A 85 -8.33 0.98 1.60
CA LYS A 85 -8.16 -0.18 2.49
C LYS A 85 -9.38 -1.09 2.41
N THR A 86 -9.18 -2.36 2.06
CA THR A 86 -10.27 -3.33 1.88
C THR A 86 -10.60 -4.07 3.17
N HIS A 87 -9.62 -4.27 4.04
CA HIS A 87 -9.80 -4.93 5.34
C HIS A 87 -9.63 -3.90 6.47
N LEU A 88 -10.76 -3.56 7.10
CA LEU A 88 -10.79 -2.60 8.19
C LEU A 88 -10.40 -3.28 9.50
N TRP A 89 -9.38 -2.75 10.19
CA TRP A 89 -8.95 -3.23 11.50
C TRP A 89 -9.77 -2.53 12.59
N ALA A 90 -10.10 -3.26 13.65
CA ALA A 90 -10.76 -2.78 14.89
C ALA A 90 -11.20 -1.30 14.92
N SER A 91 -10.27 -0.36 15.10
CA SER A 91 -10.55 1.08 15.18
C SER A 91 -10.99 1.72 13.86
N ASP A 92 -10.78 1.06 12.72
CA ASP A 92 -11.26 1.53 11.41
C ASP A 92 -12.76 1.29 11.25
N VAL A 93 -13.31 0.25 11.92
CA VAL A 93 -14.72 -0.14 11.85
C VAL A 93 -15.58 0.96 12.47
N GLY A 94 -16.58 1.44 11.72
CA GLY A 94 -17.44 2.54 12.14
C GLY A 94 -16.86 3.94 11.88
N VAL A 95 -15.61 4.02 11.39
CA VAL A 95 -14.97 5.27 10.93
C VAL A 95 -14.90 5.28 9.42
N PHE A 96 -14.33 4.24 8.82
CA PHE A 96 -14.11 4.14 7.39
C PHE A 96 -15.07 3.15 6.71
N THR A 97 -15.33 3.40 5.44
CA THR A 97 -15.92 2.45 4.52
C THR A 97 -14.80 1.62 3.89
N ALA A 98 -15.00 0.30 3.79
CA ALA A 98 -14.04 -0.57 3.13
C ALA A 98 -13.96 -0.29 1.62
N GLY A 99 -12.76 -0.38 1.08
CA GLY A 99 -12.53 -0.42 -0.36
C GLY A 99 -13.10 -1.69 -0.98
N ASP A 100 -13.34 -1.65 -2.28
CA ASP A 100 -14.04 -2.72 -3.00
C ASP A 100 -13.23 -3.34 -4.13
N ARG A 101 -11.98 -2.86 -4.38
CA ARG A 101 -11.21 -3.26 -5.56
C ARG A 101 -9.70 -3.24 -5.37
N PHE A 102 -9.03 -4.00 -6.22
CA PHE A 102 -7.59 -4.00 -6.40
C PHE A 102 -7.28 -3.54 -7.81
N GLU A 103 -6.29 -2.64 -7.93
CA GLU A 103 -5.80 -2.11 -9.20
C GLU A 103 -4.28 -2.04 -9.18
N THR A 104 -3.67 -2.00 -10.35
CA THR A 104 -2.24 -1.74 -10.53
C THR A 104 -2.02 -0.63 -11.53
N ARG A 105 -0.85 -0.01 -11.49
CA ARG A 105 -0.46 1.03 -12.46
C ARG A 105 1.00 0.91 -12.83
N ARG A 106 1.24 1.15 -14.11
CA ARG A 106 2.60 1.22 -14.60
C ARG A 106 3.29 2.47 -14.10
N TRP A 107 4.45 2.29 -13.49
CA TRP A 107 5.33 3.34 -13.01
C TRP A 107 6.77 2.97 -13.38
N HIS A 108 7.50 3.87 -14.08
CA HIS A 108 8.89 3.67 -14.52
C HIS A 108 9.19 2.27 -15.12
N GLY A 109 8.25 1.75 -15.90
CA GLY A 109 8.44 0.46 -16.58
C GLY A 109 8.02 -0.77 -15.80
N ILE A 110 7.70 -0.66 -14.51
CA ILE A 110 7.20 -1.76 -13.66
C ILE A 110 5.72 -1.58 -13.29
N GLU A 111 5.06 -2.65 -12.96
CA GLU A 111 3.68 -2.65 -12.51
C GLU A 111 3.62 -2.57 -10.98
N VAL A 112 2.98 -1.53 -10.42
CA VAL A 112 2.90 -1.26 -9.00
C VAL A 112 1.49 -1.48 -8.48
N GLY A 113 1.36 -2.14 -7.32
CA GLY A 113 0.13 -2.25 -6.56
C GLY A 113 0.30 -1.71 -5.14
N LEU A 114 -0.81 -1.27 -4.55
CA LEU A 114 -0.87 -0.74 -3.18
C LEU A 114 -1.73 -1.62 -2.29
N LEU A 115 -1.32 -1.75 -1.02
CA LEU A 115 -2.12 -2.27 0.09
C LEU A 115 -1.91 -1.37 1.32
N ILE A 116 -2.79 -1.51 2.32
CA ILE A 116 -2.71 -0.72 3.56
C ILE A 116 -2.78 -1.65 4.77
N CYS A 117 -1.70 -1.67 5.58
CA CYS A 117 -1.66 -2.22 6.93
C CYS A 117 -2.29 -3.62 7.03
N TYR A 118 -3.46 -3.74 7.67
CA TYR A 118 -4.18 -4.99 7.92
C TYR A 118 -4.43 -5.84 6.65
N ASP A 119 -4.50 -5.22 5.46
CA ASP A 119 -4.64 -5.96 4.21
C ASP A 119 -3.54 -7.02 4.02
N ILE A 120 -2.30 -6.75 4.49
CA ILE A 120 -1.17 -7.66 4.28
C ILE A 120 -1.31 -9.00 5.02
N GLU A 121 -2.14 -9.06 6.05
CA GLU A 121 -2.42 -10.29 6.79
C GLU A 121 -3.21 -11.31 5.96
N PHE A 122 -3.95 -10.84 4.95
CA PHE A 122 -4.77 -11.67 4.07
C PHE A 122 -3.98 -12.01 2.79
N PRO A 123 -3.60 -13.28 2.56
CA PRO A 123 -2.82 -13.66 1.37
C PRO A 123 -3.55 -13.34 0.05
N GLU A 124 -4.86 -13.31 0.08
CA GLU A 124 -5.72 -13.03 -1.08
C GLU A 124 -5.49 -11.63 -1.65
N THR A 125 -5.19 -10.63 -0.82
CA THR A 125 -4.99 -9.26 -1.26
C THR A 125 -3.73 -9.11 -2.11
N ALA A 126 -2.60 -9.63 -1.62
CA ALA A 126 -1.34 -9.62 -2.36
C ALA A 126 -1.44 -10.49 -3.62
N ARG A 127 -2.15 -11.63 -3.54
CA ARG A 127 -2.41 -12.49 -4.69
C ARG A 127 -3.27 -11.77 -5.74
N ALA A 128 -4.28 -11.02 -5.34
CA ALA A 128 -5.11 -10.22 -6.25
C ALA A 128 -4.27 -9.19 -7.01
N VAL A 129 -3.46 -8.42 -6.29
CA VAL A 129 -2.57 -7.41 -6.88
C VAL A 129 -1.53 -8.06 -7.82
N ALA A 130 -0.92 -9.18 -7.41
CA ALA A 130 0.03 -9.93 -8.24
C ALA A 130 -0.62 -10.51 -9.51
N SER A 131 -1.88 -10.98 -9.41
CA SER A 131 -2.65 -11.51 -10.56
C SER A 131 -2.99 -10.42 -11.58
N LEU A 132 -2.96 -9.16 -11.19
CA LEU A 132 -3.05 -8.00 -12.09
C LEU A 132 -1.70 -7.62 -12.71
N GLY A 133 -0.65 -8.37 -12.41
CA GLY A 133 0.69 -8.21 -12.98
C GLY A 133 1.62 -7.33 -12.16
N ALA A 134 1.32 -7.03 -10.89
CA ALA A 134 2.23 -6.27 -10.05
C ALA A 134 3.61 -6.93 -9.97
N GLU A 135 4.64 -6.11 -10.05
CA GLU A 135 6.05 -6.45 -9.90
C GLU A 135 6.61 -5.84 -8.60
N LEU A 136 5.96 -4.77 -8.13
CA LEU A 136 6.24 -4.11 -6.86
C LEU A 136 4.93 -3.92 -6.07
N LEU A 137 4.87 -4.50 -4.89
CA LEU A 137 3.82 -4.25 -3.91
C LEU A 137 4.32 -3.23 -2.89
N ILE A 138 3.54 -2.17 -2.66
CA ILE A 138 3.84 -1.17 -1.63
C ILE A 138 2.74 -1.20 -0.59
N VAL A 139 3.14 -1.39 0.68
CA VAL A 139 2.25 -1.40 1.84
C VAL A 139 2.54 -0.19 2.70
N THR A 140 1.59 0.74 2.78
CA THR A 140 1.61 1.80 3.79
C THR A 140 1.08 1.24 5.09
N ASP A 141 1.89 1.26 6.15
CA ASP A 141 1.62 0.51 7.37
C ASP A 141 1.54 1.41 8.60
N GLY A 142 0.67 1.03 9.52
CA GLY A 142 0.48 1.62 10.83
C GLY A 142 0.31 0.54 11.89
N ASN A 143 1.01 -0.59 11.71
CA ASN A 143 0.97 -1.71 12.64
C ASN A 143 1.61 -1.33 13.98
N MET A 144 0.93 -1.64 15.06
CA MET A 144 1.30 -1.26 16.42
C MET A 144 1.73 -2.47 17.26
N ASP A 145 2.40 -2.19 18.36
CA ASP A 145 2.71 -3.21 19.37
C ASP A 145 1.43 -3.83 19.98
N PRO A 146 1.42 -5.14 20.27
CA PRO A 146 2.51 -6.11 20.08
C PRO A 146 2.52 -6.84 18.72
N PHE A 147 1.82 -6.32 17.72
CA PHE A 147 1.55 -7.02 16.44
C PHE A 147 2.65 -6.85 15.38
N GLY A 148 3.70 -6.07 15.63
CA GLY A 148 4.83 -5.86 14.70
C GLY A 148 5.33 -7.12 14.00
N PRO A 149 5.61 -8.23 14.72
CA PRO A 149 6.10 -9.46 14.12
C PRO A 149 5.15 -10.11 13.10
N VAL A 150 3.84 -9.81 13.13
CA VAL A 150 2.85 -10.35 12.17
C VAL A 150 3.12 -9.80 10.79
N HIS A 151 3.18 -8.48 10.64
CA HIS A 151 3.40 -7.83 9.35
C HIS A 151 4.78 -8.13 8.77
N ARG A 152 5.82 -8.21 9.64
CA ARG A 152 7.17 -8.60 9.22
C ARG A 152 7.23 -9.98 8.59
N ARG A 153 6.49 -10.95 9.12
CA ARG A 153 6.40 -12.30 8.55
C ARG A 153 5.51 -12.32 7.31
N ALA A 154 4.39 -11.62 7.36
CA ALA A 154 3.46 -11.56 6.25
C ALA A 154 4.11 -11.00 4.99
N ILE A 155 4.78 -9.84 5.05
CA ILE A 155 5.37 -9.18 3.87
C ILE A 155 6.41 -10.07 3.17
N VAL A 156 7.20 -10.83 3.94
CA VAL A 156 8.18 -11.79 3.38
C VAL A 156 7.46 -12.91 2.61
N ALA A 157 6.41 -13.48 3.21
CA ALA A 157 5.60 -14.50 2.55
C ALA A 157 4.94 -13.96 1.28
N ARG A 158 4.34 -12.76 1.34
CA ARG A 158 3.68 -12.12 0.18
C ARG A 158 4.63 -11.85 -0.97
N ALA A 159 5.86 -11.39 -0.69
CA ALA A 159 6.89 -11.20 -1.71
C ALA A 159 7.24 -12.53 -2.38
N MET A 160 7.57 -13.55 -1.59
CA MET A 160 8.01 -14.87 -2.06
C MET A 160 6.92 -15.60 -2.85
N GLU A 161 5.72 -15.76 -2.28
CA GLU A 161 4.64 -16.56 -2.87
C GLU A 161 4.03 -15.94 -4.13
N ASN A 162 4.28 -14.65 -4.38
CA ASN A 162 3.86 -13.94 -5.57
C ASN A 162 5.03 -13.59 -6.51
N GLN A 163 6.27 -13.86 -6.10
CA GLN A 163 7.50 -13.58 -6.86
C GLN A 163 7.57 -12.11 -7.31
N ILE A 164 7.35 -11.20 -6.37
CA ILE A 164 7.35 -9.74 -6.55
C ILE A 164 8.23 -9.07 -5.49
N PHE A 165 8.70 -7.86 -5.77
CA PHE A 165 9.23 -7.01 -4.71
C PHE A 165 8.11 -6.54 -3.80
N ALA A 166 8.41 -6.39 -2.49
CA ALA A 166 7.46 -5.84 -1.54
C ALA A 166 8.13 -4.84 -0.59
N VAL A 167 7.54 -3.66 -0.47
CA VAL A 167 7.93 -2.61 0.48
C VAL A 167 6.83 -2.47 1.52
N LEU A 168 7.21 -2.52 2.79
CA LEU A 168 6.32 -2.18 3.90
C LEU A 168 6.94 -1.01 4.65
N THR A 169 6.21 0.10 4.73
CA THR A 169 6.67 1.30 5.43
C THR A 169 5.77 1.54 6.63
N ASN A 170 6.29 1.19 7.81
CA ASN A 170 5.54 1.29 9.06
C ASN A 170 5.84 2.60 9.82
N ARG A 171 4.89 3.02 10.63
CA ARG A 171 5.09 4.08 11.61
C ARG A 171 6.07 3.62 12.70
N CYS A 172 6.68 4.58 13.42
CA CYS A 172 7.57 4.32 14.54
C CYS A 172 7.30 5.29 15.69
N GLY A 173 7.61 4.85 16.91
CA GLY A 173 7.48 5.65 18.12
C GLY A 173 6.06 5.73 18.69
N ALA A 174 5.84 6.69 19.58
CA ALA A 174 4.55 6.87 20.26
C ALA A 174 3.48 7.43 19.32
N GLY A 175 2.30 6.87 19.37
CA GLY A 175 1.08 7.37 18.71
C GLY A 175 0.11 8.01 19.71
N ALA A 176 -1.12 8.28 19.27
CA ALA A 176 -2.21 8.66 20.15
C ALA A 176 -2.69 7.47 21.01
N ASP A 177 -3.40 7.75 22.09
CA ASP A 177 -4.08 6.75 22.94
C ASP A 177 -3.17 5.60 23.42
N SER A 178 -1.93 5.92 23.80
CA SER A 178 -0.92 4.97 24.30
C SER A 178 -0.48 3.92 23.27
N MET A 179 -0.83 4.06 22.01
CA MET A 179 -0.29 3.21 20.95
C MET A 179 1.20 3.44 20.76
N THR A 180 1.92 2.35 20.53
CA THR A 180 3.34 2.37 20.15
C THR A 180 3.52 1.65 18.82
N PHE A 181 4.29 2.24 17.94
CA PHE A 181 4.57 1.67 16.62
C PHE A 181 6.02 1.16 16.58
N PRO A 182 6.26 -0.10 16.25
CA PRO A 182 7.59 -0.71 16.32
C PRO A 182 8.56 -0.24 15.22
N GLY A 183 8.09 0.52 14.23
CA GLY A 183 8.92 0.84 13.06
C GLY A 183 9.12 -0.38 12.17
N GLU A 184 10.35 -0.82 12.04
CA GLU A 184 10.74 -2.03 11.30
C GLU A 184 10.30 -2.05 9.82
N SER A 185 10.27 -0.89 9.16
CA SER A 185 10.03 -0.82 7.72
C SER A 185 11.01 -1.69 6.95
N VAL A 186 10.56 -2.32 5.86
CA VAL A 186 11.34 -3.34 5.17
C VAL A 186 11.12 -3.33 3.66
N LEU A 187 12.17 -3.63 2.90
CA LEU A 187 12.13 -4.04 1.49
C LEU A 187 12.49 -5.52 1.39
N VAL A 188 11.65 -6.29 0.71
CA VAL A 188 11.81 -7.73 0.45
C VAL A 188 11.85 -7.96 -1.05
N ASP A 189 12.69 -8.88 -1.49
CA ASP A 189 12.82 -9.26 -2.89
C ASP A 189 11.89 -10.44 -3.30
N PRO A 190 11.82 -10.79 -4.60
CA PRO A 190 10.95 -11.86 -5.08
C PRO A 190 11.26 -13.28 -4.58
N PHE A 191 12.38 -13.48 -3.89
CA PHE A 191 12.72 -14.75 -3.22
C PHE A 191 12.33 -14.78 -1.74
N GLY A 192 11.81 -13.65 -1.21
CA GLY A 192 11.53 -13.48 0.21
C GLY A 192 12.75 -13.05 1.04
N GLU A 193 13.84 -12.66 0.38
CA GLU A 193 15.03 -12.16 1.06
C GLU A 193 14.86 -10.70 1.47
N VAL A 194 15.21 -10.38 2.71
CA VAL A 194 15.19 -9.02 3.21
C VAL A 194 16.36 -8.24 2.62
N VAL A 195 16.06 -7.30 1.73
CA VAL A 195 17.07 -6.44 1.07
C VAL A 195 17.53 -5.32 1.98
N ALA A 196 16.58 -4.71 2.70
CA ALA A 196 16.86 -3.62 3.62
C ALA A 196 15.79 -3.55 4.71
N THR A 197 16.17 -3.14 5.91
CA THR A 197 15.26 -2.96 7.04
C THR A 197 15.64 -1.75 7.87
N ALA A 198 14.64 -1.02 8.38
CA ALA A 198 14.84 0.00 9.40
C ALA A 198 14.69 -0.61 10.80
N GLY A 199 15.19 0.08 11.82
CA GLY A 199 14.93 -0.24 13.21
C GLY A 199 13.65 0.39 13.74
N ALA A 200 13.54 0.45 15.08
CA ALA A 200 12.38 1.02 15.77
C ALA A 200 12.35 2.56 15.78
N GLU A 201 13.48 3.19 15.52
CA GLU A 201 13.62 4.63 15.56
C GLU A 201 13.25 5.29 14.22
N ALA A 202 12.91 6.57 14.27
CA ALA A 202 12.65 7.35 13.07
C ALA A 202 13.89 7.41 12.17
N ALA A 203 13.78 6.81 11.01
CA ALA A 203 14.90 6.69 10.07
C ALA A 203 14.42 6.82 8.62
N ARG A 204 15.37 7.10 7.74
CA ARG A 204 15.18 6.93 6.29
C ARG A 204 15.82 5.62 5.87
N LEU A 205 15.02 4.71 5.36
CA LEU A 205 15.49 3.49 4.71
C LEU A 205 15.66 3.77 3.22
N SER A 206 16.87 3.57 2.70
CA SER A 206 17.15 3.69 1.27
C SER A 206 17.68 2.38 0.72
N ALA A 207 17.13 1.93 -0.40
CA ALA A 207 17.56 0.72 -1.07
C ALA A 207 17.39 0.85 -2.58
N ARG A 208 18.11 0.01 -3.34
CA ARG A 208 17.93 -0.16 -4.78
C ARG A 208 17.21 -1.46 -5.05
N ILE A 209 16.30 -1.44 -6.02
CA ILE A 209 15.60 -2.62 -6.53
C ILE A 209 16.33 -3.09 -7.78
N ASP A 210 16.82 -4.32 -7.75
CA ASP A 210 17.40 -5.00 -8.91
C ASP A 210 16.30 -5.79 -9.64
N LEU A 211 15.77 -5.23 -10.71
CA LEU A 211 14.64 -5.81 -11.46
C LEU A 211 14.97 -7.16 -12.11
N ASP A 212 16.24 -7.50 -12.32
CA ASP A 212 16.63 -8.82 -12.85
C ASP A 212 16.24 -9.95 -11.90
N ARG A 213 16.09 -9.66 -10.61
CA ARG A 213 15.61 -10.64 -9.63
C ARG A 213 14.17 -11.11 -9.86
N LEU A 214 13.33 -10.32 -10.53
CA LEU A 214 11.98 -10.73 -10.95
C LEU A 214 12.05 -11.91 -11.95
N SER A 215 12.81 -11.74 -13.01
CA SER A 215 13.00 -12.79 -14.01
C SER A 215 13.71 -14.02 -13.42
N ALA A 216 14.73 -13.80 -12.60
CA ALA A 216 15.47 -14.87 -11.93
C ALA A 216 14.57 -15.72 -11.00
N SER A 217 13.69 -15.10 -10.22
CA SER A 217 12.75 -15.81 -9.34
C SER A 217 11.75 -16.68 -10.09
N ARG A 218 11.40 -16.29 -11.31
CA ARG A 218 10.41 -16.98 -12.17
C ARG A 218 11.03 -17.97 -13.17
N ALA A 219 12.35 -18.15 -13.14
CA ALA A 219 13.07 -18.93 -14.15
C ALA A 219 12.82 -20.44 -14.07
N ARG A 220 12.52 -21.00 -12.88
CA ARG A 220 12.35 -22.44 -12.66
C ARG A 220 10.92 -22.85 -12.38
N TYR A 221 10.13 -22.01 -11.74
CA TYR A 221 8.72 -22.21 -11.41
C TYR A 221 8.04 -20.87 -11.27
N ARG A 222 6.74 -20.83 -11.55
CA ARG A 222 5.97 -19.60 -11.60
C ARG A 222 4.69 -19.80 -10.80
N TYR A 223 4.70 -19.42 -9.54
CA TYR A 223 3.59 -19.67 -8.62
C TYR A 223 2.24 -19.16 -9.12
N LEU A 224 2.22 -18.00 -9.82
CA LEU A 224 0.97 -17.47 -10.38
C LEU A 224 0.42 -18.30 -11.53
N ASP A 225 1.29 -18.84 -12.39
CA ASP A 225 0.88 -19.68 -13.53
C ASP A 225 0.48 -21.07 -13.08
N ASP A 226 1.14 -21.60 -12.03
CA ASP A 226 0.89 -22.93 -11.49
C ASP A 226 -0.32 -22.95 -10.54
N ALA A 227 -0.83 -21.78 -10.12
CA ALA A 227 -1.95 -21.67 -9.19
C ALA A 227 -3.25 -22.19 -9.80
N ARG A 228 -3.86 -23.20 -9.17
CA ARG A 228 -5.11 -23.84 -9.61
C ARG A 228 -6.34 -23.35 -8.85
N VAL A 229 -6.13 -22.66 -7.74
CA VAL A 229 -7.21 -22.09 -6.92
C VAL A 229 -7.43 -20.65 -7.35
N ALA A 230 -8.64 -20.33 -7.81
CA ALA A 230 -9.00 -18.99 -8.21
C ALA A 230 -9.50 -18.17 -7.01
N LEU A 231 -9.22 -16.87 -7.03
CA LEU A 231 -9.85 -15.93 -6.13
C LEU A 231 -11.29 -15.66 -6.61
N ASP A 232 -12.24 -15.57 -5.68
CA ASP A 232 -13.62 -15.17 -5.98
C ASP A 232 -13.70 -13.64 -6.11
N LEU A 233 -13.08 -13.11 -7.17
CA LEU A 233 -13.06 -11.69 -7.49
C LEU A 233 -13.58 -11.48 -8.91
N ALA A 234 -14.46 -10.49 -9.08
CA ALA A 234 -14.96 -10.12 -10.40
C ALA A 234 -13.92 -9.26 -11.13
N LYS A 235 -13.55 -9.67 -12.35
CA LYS A 235 -12.72 -8.83 -13.22
C LYS A 235 -13.60 -7.85 -13.98
N ILE A 236 -13.27 -6.56 -13.88
CA ILE A 236 -13.92 -5.51 -14.64
C ILE A 236 -12.89 -4.82 -15.55
N ASP A 237 -13.32 -4.54 -16.80
CA ASP A 237 -12.57 -3.68 -17.69
C ASP A 237 -13.20 -2.28 -17.60
N ALA A 238 -12.52 -1.37 -16.92
CA ALA A 238 -12.94 0.02 -16.95
C ALA A 238 -12.58 0.65 -18.30
N ALA A 239 -13.51 1.35 -18.93
CA ALA A 239 -13.33 1.95 -20.25
C ALA A 239 -12.07 2.82 -20.29
N GLY A 240 -11.08 2.43 -21.09
CA GLY A 240 -9.80 3.14 -21.26
C GLY A 240 -8.78 2.89 -20.16
N SER A 241 -9.04 2.01 -19.19
CA SER A 241 -8.14 1.66 -18.09
C SER A 241 -7.85 0.15 -18.06
N ARG A 242 -6.85 -0.23 -17.28
CA ARG A 242 -6.46 -1.62 -17.04
C ARG A 242 -7.52 -2.35 -16.23
N PRO A 243 -7.56 -3.69 -16.30
CA PRO A 243 -8.51 -4.47 -15.52
C PRO A 243 -8.32 -4.24 -14.02
N ALA A 244 -9.43 -4.12 -13.30
CA ALA A 244 -9.48 -4.16 -11.85
C ALA A 244 -10.11 -5.47 -11.37
N LEU A 245 -9.71 -5.95 -10.20
CA LEU A 245 -10.39 -7.04 -9.51
C LEU A 245 -11.27 -6.44 -8.41
N VAL A 246 -12.57 -6.72 -8.47
CA VAL A 246 -13.57 -6.18 -7.56
C VAL A 246 -14.04 -7.28 -6.61
N ILE A 247 -14.16 -6.93 -5.34
CA ILE A 247 -14.76 -7.79 -4.32
C ILE A 247 -16.28 -7.85 -4.61
N PRO A 248 -16.85 -9.02 -4.91
CA PRO A 248 -18.27 -9.12 -5.15
C PRO A 248 -19.06 -8.78 -3.87
N GLU A 249 -20.23 -8.16 -4.04
CA GLU A 249 -21.12 -7.97 -2.89
C GLU A 249 -21.40 -9.32 -2.21
N PRO A 250 -21.42 -9.36 -0.86
CA PRO A 250 -21.69 -10.59 -0.14
C PRO A 250 -23.05 -11.14 -0.59
N ARG A 251 -23.04 -12.36 -1.13
CA ARG A 251 -24.30 -13.06 -1.47
C ARG A 251 -25.15 -13.07 -0.23
N ARG A 252 -26.33 -12.42 -0.27
CA ARG A 252 -27.32 -12.54 0.81
C ARG A 252 -27.57 -14.02 1.00
N ARG A 253 -27.20 -14.57 2.15
CA ARG A 253 -27.59 -15.93 2.50
C ARG A 253 -29.12 -15.93 2.49
N ALA A 254 -29.70 -16.72 1.59
CA ALA A 254 -31.15 -17.02 1.68
C ALA A 254 -31.33 -17.67 3.04
N GLY A 255 -32.11 -17.00 3.90
CA GLY A 255 -32.50 -17.48 5.22
C GLY A 255 -33.45 -18.68 5.13
#